data_c6074e94b92361763542f73ac1985604
#
_entry.id   c6074e94b92361763542f73ac1985604
#
_cell.length_a   1.000
_cell.length_b   1.000
_cell.length_c   1.000
_cell.angle_alpha   90.00
_cell.angle_beta   90.00
_cell.angle_gamma   90.00
#
_symmetry.space_group_name_H-M   'P 1'
#
loop_
_entity.id
_entity.type
_entity.pdbx_description
1 polymer ?
#
loop_
_entity_poly.entity_id
_entity_poly.type
_entity_poly.pdbx_seq_one_letter_code
_entity_poly.pdbx_strand_id
1 'polypeptide(L)'
;MKRLLMTVLAGLTLALPLAGNTAPDETQRQMIQRAHEAKKKLAAAEAATGAQRQKMIEEHMATMQTIMAQMQKAKPRGGMSPEQTREWMDEHMKLMDELLGQMMEEHHMMMQDMGMKGPGKK
;
A
#
# COMPACT_ATOMS: atom_id res chain seq x y z
N MET A 1 33.37 -47.53 -27.01
CA MET A 1 32.64 -46.55 -27.75
C MET A 1 31.77 -45.74 -26.89
N LYS A 2 32.13 -44.53 -26.79
CA LYS A 2 31.38 -43.63 -25.91
C LYS A 2 30.66 -42.61 -26.74
N ARG A 3 29.38 -42.58 -26.58
CA ARG A 3 28.57 -41.58 -27.21
C ARG A 3 28.37 -40.46 -26.24
N LEU A 4 28.93 -39.38 -26.60
CA LEU A 4 28.68 -38.15 -25.89
C LEU A 4 27.32 -37.62 -26.34
N LEU A 5 26.38 -37.71 -25.45
CA LEU A 5 25.12 -37.02 -25.60
C LEU A 5 25.37 -35.55 -25.24
N MET A 6 25.53 -34.77 -26.26
CA MET A 6 25.47 -33.34 -26.07
C MET A 6 24.02 -32.96 -25.82
N THR A 7 23.75 -32.71 -24.59
CA THR A 7 22.53 -32.05 -24.22
C THR A 7 22.70 -30.58 -24.59
N VAL A 8 22.07 -30.22 -25.66
CA VAL A 8 21.92 -28.81 -25.98
C VAL A 8 20.91 -28.26 -24.96
N LEU A 9 21.43 -27.59 -24.01
CA LEU A 9 20.59 -26.76 -23.15
C LEU A 9 20.15 -25.59 -24.02
N ALA A 10 18.97 -25.72 -24.56
CA ALA A 10 18.31 -24.59 -25.16
C ALA A 10 18.02 -23.61 -24.03
N GLY A 11 18.82 -22.60 -23.94
CA GLY A 11 18.57 -21.49 -23.07
C GLY A 11 17.28 -20.84 -23.51
N LEU A 12 16.25 -21.09 -22.75
CA LEU A 12 15.01 -20.38 -22.88
C LEU A 12 15.26 -18.97 -22.37
N THR A 13 15.68 -18.12 -23.25
CA THR A 13 15.65 -16.70 -22.97
C THR A 13 14.19 -16.29 -22.89
N LEU A 14 13.69 -16.27 -21.71
CA LEU A 14 12.44 -15.58 -21.43
C LEU A 14 12.68 -14.12 -21.73
N ALA A 15 12.40 -13.74 -22.97
CA ALA A 15 12.23 -12.35 -23.29
C ALA A 15 10.97 -11.91 -22.55
N LEU A 16 11.16 -11.35 -21.39
CA LEU A 16 10.07 -10.67 -20.71
C LEU A 16 9.61 -9.55 -21.64
N PRO A 17 8.37 -9.56 -22.06
CA PRO A 17 7.86 -8.43 -22.79
C PRO A 17 8.01 -7.22 -21.89
N LEU A 18 8.81 -6.29 -22.31
CA LEU A 18 8.85 -4.99 -21.69
C LEU A 18 7.54 -4.30 -22.02
N ALA A 19 6.52 -4.70 -21.32
CA ALA A 19 5.27 -3.97 -21.36
C ALA A 19 5.43 -2.74 -20.48
N GLY A 20 6.32 -1.84 -20.88
CA GLY A 20 6.60 -0.64 -20.12
C GLY A 20 5.40 0.28 -19.96
N ASN A 21 4.27 -0.03 -20.62
CA ASN A 21 3.11 0.86 -20.63
C ASN A 21 1.91 0.32 -19.87
N THR A 22 1.93 -0.94 -19.44
CA THR A 22 0.78 -1.56 -18.78
C THR A 22 1.01 -1.80 -17.31
N ALA A 23 2.23 -1.69 -16.82
CA ALA A 23 2.50 -1.82 -15.42
C ALA A 23 1.99 -0.58 -14.70
N PRO A 24 1.19 -0.75 -13.63
CA PRO A 24 0.90 0.37 -12.76
C PRO A 24 2.20 0.98 -12.29
N ASP A 25 2.19 2.27 -12.06
CA ASP A 25 3.34 2.97 -11.53
C ASP A 25 3.85 2.21 -10.30
N GLU A 26 5.11 1.84 -10.33
CA GLU A 26 5.73 1.08 -9.26
C GLU A 26 5.61 1.80 -7.90
N THR A 27 5.76 3.11 -7.93
CA THR A 27 5.60 3.93 -6.72
C THR A 27 4.19 3.80 -6.16
N GLN A 28 3.19 3.86 -7.02
CA GLN A 28 1.79 3.73 -6.60
C GLN A 28 1.49 2.34 -6.06
N ARG A 29 2.02 1.30 -6.70
CA ARG A 29 1.88 -0.08 -6.20
C ARG A 29 2.48 -0.24 -4.81
N GLN A 30 3.65 0.32 -4.60
CA GLN A 30 4.30 0.28 -3.28
C GLN A 30 3.47 0.99 -2.22
N MET A 31 2.89 2.13 -2.56
CA MET A 31 2.03 2.86 -1.64
C MET A 31 0.78 2.06 -1.29
N ILE A 32 0.16 1.43 -2.29
CA ILE A 32 -1.02 0.56 -2.09
C ILE A 32 -0.65 -0.60 -1.17
N GLN A 33 0.48 -1.25 -1.42
CA GLN A 33 0.94 -2.36 -0.61
C GLN A 33 1.20 -1.93 0.83
N ARG A 34 1.85 -0.79 1.02
CA ARG A 34 2.10 -0.23 2.35
C ARG A 34 0.82 0.11 3.08
N ALA A 35 -0.17 0.62 2.36
CA ALA A 35 -1.48 0.91 2.94
C ALA A 35 -2.17 -0.35 3.42
N HIS A 36 -2.08 -1.44 2.65
CA HIS A 36 -2.62 -2.73 3.07
C HIS A 36 -1.92 -3.28 4.32
N GLU A 37 -0.60 -3.18 4.36
CA GLU A 37 0.18 -3.59 5.53
C GLU A 37 -0.17 -2.75 6.76
N ALA A 38 -0.33 -1.45 6.55
CA ALA A 38 -0.74 -0.54 7.61
C ALA A 38 -2.12 -0.89 8.15
N LYS A 39 -3.05 -1.28 7.29
CA LYS A 39 -4.38 -1.71 7.70
C LYS A 39 -4.32 -2.95 8.59
N LYS A 40 -3.45 -3.91 8.27
CA LYS A 40 -3.25 -5.08 9.10
C LYS A 40 -2.71 -4.72 10.49
N LYS A 41 -1.78 -3.78 10.51
CA LYS A 41 -1.22 -3.29 11.78
C LYS A 41 -2.28 -2.56 12.62
N LEU A 42 -3.15 -1.83 11.96
CA LEU A 42 -4.24 -1.15 12.63
C LEU A 42 -5.22 -2.16 13.24
N ALA A 43 -5.55 -3.23 12.51
CA ALA A 43 -6.39 -4.31 13.03
C ALA A 43 -5.73 -5.00 14.24
N ALA A 44 -4.42 -5.20 14.19
CA ALA A 44 -3.67 -5.75 15.30
C ALA A 44 -3.71 -4.82 16.52
N ALA A 45 -3.65 -3.51 16.29
CA ALA A 45 -3.76 -2.52 17.36
C ALA A 45 -5.14 -2.57 18.03
N GLU A 46 -6.21 -2.78 17.27
CA GLU A 46 -7.54 -2.94 17.81
C GLU A 46 -7.64 -4.13 18.76
N ALA A 47 -6.95 -5.22 18.47
CA ALA A 47 -6.92 -6.41 19.28
C ALA A 47 -5.99 -6.29 20.49
N ALA A 48 -5.08 -5.34 20.50
CA ALA A 48 -4.15 -5.11 21.59
C ALA A 48 -4.78 -4.22 22.66
N THR A 49 -4.14 -4.18 23.83
CA THR A 49 -4.61 -3.37 24.97
C THR A 49 -3.44 -2.64 25.63
N GLY A 50 -3.76 -1.56 26.32
CA GLY A 50 -2.81 -0.83 27.14
C GLY A 50 -1.66 -0.21 26.37
N ALA A 51 -0.47 -0.27 26.95
CA ALA A 51 0.73 0.34 26.37
C ALA A 51 1.10 -0.22 25.00
N GLN A 52 0.85 -1.52 24.80
CA GLN A 52 1.11 -2.16 23.52
C GLN A 52 0.24 -1.56 22.42
N ARG A 53 -1.04 -1.36 22.70
CA ARG A 53 -1.98 -0.74 21.77
C ARG A 53 -1.53 0.67 21.40
N GLN A 54 -1.15 1.47 22.38
CA GLN A 54 -0.66 2.82 22.14
C GLN A 54 0.57 2.83 21.24
N LYS A 55 1.52 1.95 21.51
CA LYS A 55 2.72 1.83 20.68
C LYS A 55 2.37 1.48 19.25
N MET A 56 1.44 0.55 19.04
CA MET A 56 1.01 0.15 17.71
C MET A 56 0.30 1.27 16.98
N ILE A 57 -0.49 2.05 17.68
CA ILE A 57 -1.15 3.23 17.13
C ILE A 57 -0.11 4.27 16.69
N GLU A 58 0.89 4.53 17.52
CA GLU A 58 1.97 5.46 17.17
C GLU A 58 2.74 5.01 15.92
N GLU A 59 3.03 3.72 15.83
CA GLU A 59 3.69 3.15 14.65
C GLU A 59 2.82 3.30 13.40
N HIS A 60 1.51 3.10 13.55
CA HIS A 60 0.58 3.28 12.46
C HIS A 60 0.53 4.75 12.01
N MET A 61 0.50 5.68 12.95
CA MET A 61 0.54 7.12 12.64
C MET A 61 1.78 7.47 11.83
N ALA A 62 2.94 6.99 12.25
CA ALA A 62 4.19 7.24 11.54
C ALA A 62 4.15 6.66 10.12
N THR A 63 3.60 5.47 9.96
CA THR A 63 3.43 4.84 8.65
C THR A 63 2.49 5.67 7.77
N MET A 64 1.37 6.14 8.31
CA MET A 64 0.43 6.97 7.58
C MET A 64 1.08 8.27 7.10
N GLN A 65 1.83 8.92 7.97
CA GLN A 65 2.54 10.16 7.60
C GLN A 65 3.53 9.92 6.45
N THR A 66 4.23 8.81 6.48
CA THR A 66 5.17 8.45 5.42
C THR A 66 4.44 8.23 4.09
N ILE A 67 3.35 7.48 4.11
CA ILE A 67 2.57 7.21 2.90
C ILE A 67 1.95 8.50 2.36
N MET A 68 1.41 9.34 3.23
CA MET A 68 0.83 10.62 2.82
C MET A 68 1.87 11.53 2.17
N ALA A 69 3.07 11.58 2.73
CA ALA A 69 4.16 12.36 2.15
C ALA A 69 4.54 11.85 0.76
N GLN A 70 4.55 10.53 0.57
CA GLN A 70 4.81 9.94 -0.73
C GLN A 70 3.68 10.26 -1.72
N MET A 71 2.43 10.22 -1.26
CA MET A 71 1.28 10.55 -2.10
C MET A 71 1.31 11.98 -2.60
N GLN A 72 1.72 12.91 -1.76
CA GLN A 72 1.81 14.32 -2.14
C GLN A 72 2.83 14.56 -3.25
N LYS A 73 3.84 13.69 -3.34
CA LYS A 73 4.88 13.77 -4.38
C LYS A 73 4.55 12.93 -5.59
N ALA A 74 3.58 12.03 -5.49
CA ALA A 74 3.25 11.12 -6.57
C ALA A 74 2.57 11.85 -7.71
N LYS A 75 3.05 11.59 -8.93
CA LYS A 75 2.52 12.18 -10.16
C LYS A 75 2.37 11.09 -11.20
N PRO A 76 1.41 11.22 -12.12
CA PRO A 76 1.36 10.34 -13.28
C PRO A 76 2.66 10.43 -14.06
N ARG A 77 3.11 9.29 -14.59
CA ARG A 77 4.29 9.27 -15.43
C ARG A 77 4.04 10.04 -16.72
N GLY A 78 5.11 10.64 -17.27
CA GLY A 78 5.06 11.18 -18.61
C GLY A 78 4.84 10.07 -19.64
N GLY A 79 4.18 10.37 -20.74
CA GLY A 79 3.94 9.42 -21.81
C GLY A 79 2.76 8.48 -21.61
N MET A 80 2.00 8.63 -20.53
CA MET A 80 0.78 7.86 -20.33
C MET A 80 -0.32 8.33 -21.26
N SER A 81 -1.12 7.38 -21.78
CA SER A 81 -2.31 7.70 -22.53
C SER A 81 -3.34 8.36 -21.62
N PRO A 82 -4.37 9.05 -22.18
CA PRO A 82 -5.45 9.59 -21.34
C PRO A 82 -6.15 8.54 -20.49
N GLU A 83 -6.32 7.32 -21.00
CA GLU A 83 -6.92 6.23 -20.24
C GLU A 83 -6.04 5.79 -19.09
N GLN A 84 -4.75 5.64 -19.32
CA GLN A 84 -3.79 5.28 -18.27
C GLN A 84 -3.73 6.35 -17.19
N THR A 85 -3.77 7.61 -17.58
CA THR A 85 -3.78 8.71 -16.64
C THR A 85 -5.04 8.67 -15.78
N ARG A 86 -6.18 8.37 -16.39
CA ARG A 86 -7.45 8.25 -15.67
C ARG A 86 -7.40 7.10 -14.66
N GLU A 87 -6.90 5.95 -15.07
CA GLU A 87 -6.72 4.81 -14.17
C GLU A 87 -5.80 5.15 -13.01
N TRP A 88 -4.70 5.84 -13.30
CA TRP A 88 -3.78 6.29 -12.27
C TRP A 88 -4.48 7.20 -11.26
N MET A 89 -5.26 8.15 -11.76
CA MET A 89 -6.02 9.06 -10.88
C MET A 89 -7.05 8.32 -10.04
N ASP A 90 -7.76 7.37 -10.63
CA ASP A 90 -8.75 6.57 -9.91
C ASP A 90 -8.10 5.77 -8.78
N GLU A 91 -6.96 5.11 -9.08
CA GLU A 91 -6.21 4.37 -8.08
C GLU A 91 -5.68 5.28 -6.99
N HIS A 92 -5.22 6.45 -7.36
CA HIS A 92 -4.73 7.45 -6.41
C HIS A 92 -5.84 7.91 -5.46
N MET A 93 -7.02 8.15 -5.99
CA MET A 93 -8.18 8.56 -5.18
C MET A 93 -8.64 7.44 -4.25
N LYS A 94 -8.66 6.19 -4.74
CA LYS A 94 -8.99 5.04 -3.90
C LYS A 94 -8.00 4.90 -2.75
N LEU A 95 -6.74 5.09 -3.04
CA LEU A 95 -5.69 5.02 -2.02
C LEU A 95 -5.87 6.14 -1.00
N MET A 96 -6.19 7.33 -1.45
CA MET A 96 -6.49 8.46 -0.56
C MET A 96 -7.65 8.13 0.39
N ASP A 97 -8.73 7.59 -0.15
CA ASP A 97 -9.89 7.19 0.64
C ASP A 97 -9.53 6.12 1.67
N GLU A 98 -8.73 5.15 1.27
CA GLU A 98 -8.26 4.09 2.18
C GLU A 98 -7.44 4.67 3.33
N LEU A 99 -6.53 5.58 3.03
CA LEU A 99 -5.70 6.21 4.05
C LEU A 99 -6.53 7.07 5.01
N LEU A 100 -7.48 7.81 4.47
CA LEU A 100 -8.40 8.61 5.29
C LEU A 100 -9.22 7.71 6.22
N GLY A 101 -9.71 6.60 5.70
CA GLY A 101 -10.46 5.63 6.50
C GLY A 101 -9.63 5.08 7.66
N GLN A 102 -8.37 4.72 7.40
CA GLN A 102 -7.48 4.23 8.43
C GLN A 102 -7.16 5.29 9.48
N MET A 103 -6.96 6.54 9.04
CA MET A 103 -6.72 7.64 9.97
C MET A 103 -7.92 7.93 10.86
N MET A 104 -9.11 7.80 10.32
CA MET A 104 -10.34 7.96 11.09
C MET A 104 -10.49 6.85 12.15
N GLU A 105 -10.21 5.60 11.77
CA GLU A 105 -10.23 4.49 12.73
C GLU A 105 -9.19 4.65 13.83
N GLU A 106 -8.00 5.06 13.44
CA GLU A 106 -6.92 5.33 14.38
C GLU A 106 -7.32 6.41 15.37
N HIS A 107 -7.88 7.50 14.87
CA HIS A 107 -8.36 8.60 15.71
C HIS A 107 -9.45 8.12 16.67
N HIS A 108 -10.37 7.29 16.17
CA HIS A 108 -11.43 6.72 16.98
C HIS A 108 -10.87 5.86 18.14
N MET A 109 -9.88 5.03 17.84
CA MET A 109 -9.22 4.24 18.88
C MET A 109 -8.54 5.11 19.93
N MET A 110 -7.87 6.17 19.48
CA MET A 110 -7.22 7.10 20.40
C MET A 110 -8.24 7.77 21.32
N MET A 111 -9.37 8.17 20.78
CA MET A 111 -10.44 8.76 21.57
C MET A 111 -11.02 7.78 22.59
N GLN A 112 -11.19 6.52 22.19
CA GLN A 112 -11.65 5.47 23.11
C GLN A 112 -10.66 5.27 24.26
N ASP A 113 -9.37 5.24 23.96
CA ASP A 113 -8.33 5.05 24.96
C ASP A 113 -8.27 6.22 25.95
N MET A 114 -8.68 7.40 25.52
CA MET A 114 -8.77 8.56 26.40
C MET A 114 -10.10 8.64 27.16
N GLY A 115 -10.95 7.64 27.00
CA GLY A 115 -12.26 7.61 27.66
C GLY A 115 -13.32 8.50 27.02
N MET A 116 -13.06 8.99 25.82
CA MET A 116 -14.04 9.80 25.08
C MET A 116 -15.01 8.91 24.33
N LYS A 117 -16.28 9.18 24.48
CA LYS A 117 -17.31 8.47 23.73
C LYS A 117 -17.52 9.17 22.39
N GLY A 118 -17.47 8.39 21.32
CA GLY A 118 -17.79 8.91 20.00
C GLY A 118 -19.24 9.40 19.93
N PRO A 119 -19.54 10.36 19.04
CA PRO A 119 -20.90 10.84 18.87
C PRO A 119 -21.83 9.72 18.40
N GLY A 120 -23.01 9.62 19.00
CA GLY A 120 -24.03 8.69 18.60
C GLY A 120 -24.06 7.33 19.28
N LYS A 121 -23.15 7.07 20.20
CA LYS A 121 -23.19 5.88 21.05
C LYS A 121 -23.70 6.23 22.42
N LYS A 122 -24.87 5.77 22.72
CA LYS A 122 -25.39 5.80 24.08
C LYS A 122 -25.14 4.47 24.76
#